data_11cbb00ac56cae8c123b515c0ba862a6
#
_entry.id   11cbb00ac56cae8c123b515c0ba862a6
#
_cell.length_a   1.000
_cell.length_b   1.000
_cell.length_c   1.000
_cell.angle_alpha   90.00
_cell.angle_beta   90.00
_cell.angle_gamma   90.00
#
_symmetry.space_group_name_H-M   'P 1'
#
loop_
_entity.id
_entity.type
_entity.pdbx_description
1 polymer ?
#
loop_
_entity_poly.entity_id
_entity_poly.type
_entity_poly.pdbx_seq_one_letter_code
_entity_poly.pdbx_strand_id
1 'polypeptide(L)'
;MAEGTNIGAATPIEMSGDIKQSDARSKAINDLVALVESLAEARGRNGKLFSEMIEKASSFKSIEAKEKSLIDGIANSTKDIKELSNNKTIKIKGNLMKLNFIDSQIVSYGMDLGQKLLDILANPS
;
A
#
# COMPACT_ATOMS: atom_id res chain seq x y z
N MET A 1 -3.14 -8.46 1.65
CA MET A 1 -3.39 -8.10 3.06
C MET A 1 -3.55 -9.38 3.87
N ALA A 2 -3.32 -9.33 5.19
CA ALA A 2 -3.70 -10.44 6.08
C ALA A 2 -5.18 -10.31 6.49
N GLU A 3 -5.78 -11.41 6.92
CA GLU A 3 -7.11 -11.38 7.55
C GLU A 3 -7.11 -10.49 8.81
N GLY A 4 -8.24 -9.87 9.10
CA GLY A 4 -8.37 -8.98 10.25
C GLY A 4 -7.65 -7.64 10.15
N THR A 5 -7.00 -7.34 9.03
CA THR A 5 -6.40 -6.04 8.76
C THR A 5 -7.31 -5.13 7.94
N ASN A 6 -6.99 -3.85 7.92
CA ASN A 6 -7.71 -2.83 7.14
C ASN A 6 -6.74 -1.96 6.34
N ILE A 7 -7.26 -1.31 5.30
CA ILE A 7 -6.57 -0.33 4.47
C ILE A 7 -7.42 0.93 4.36
N GLY A 8 -6.81 2.10 4.49
CA GLY A 8 -7.50 3.38 4.36
C GLY A 8 -7.11 4.38 5.44
N ALA A 9 -8.02 5.31 5.73
CA ALA A 9 -7.82 6.41 6.69
C ALA A 9 -6.54 7.21 6.40
N ALA A 10 -6.33 7.58 5.13
CA ALA A 10 -5.09 8.19 4.63
C ALA A 10 -5.18 9.72 4.50
N THR A 11 -6.06 10.36 5.26
CA THR A 11 -6.18 11.82 5.23
C THR A 11 -4.92 12.46 5.80
N PRO A 12 -4.25 13.37 5.07
CA PRO A 12 -3.09 14.08 5.59
C PRO A 12 -3.46 14.95 6.80
N ILE A 13 -2.67 14.82 7.85
CA ILE A 13 -2.77 15.67 9.05
C ILE A 13 -1.47 16.49 9.21
N GLU A 14 -1.59 17.75 9.58
CA GLU A 14 -0.42 18.55 9.95
C GLU A 14 -0.12 18.37 11.44
N MET A 15 1.16 18.29 11.79
CA MET A 15 1.59 18.13 13.19
C MET A 15 1.44 19.39 14.04
N SER A 16 1.13 20.54 13.44
CA SER A 16 0.84 21.79 14.14
C SER A 16 -0.67 21.95 14.28
N GLY A 17 -1.17 21.65 15.46
CA GLY A 17 -2.59 21.49 15.78
C GLY A 17 -3.44 22.74 15.69
N ASP A 18 -3.70 23.38 14.66
CA ASP A 18 -4.85 24.25 14.36
C ASP A 18 -4.94 24.42 12.84
N ILE A 19 -5.56 23.45 12.18
CA ILE A 19 -5.69 23.51 10.75
C ILE A 19 -6.95 24.31 10.42
N LYS A 20 -6.78 25.60 10.27
CA LYS A 20 -7.70 26.36 9.43
C LYS A 20 -7.67 25.72 8.04
N GLN A 21 -8.84 25.42 7.48
CA GLN A 21 -8.97 25.05 6.08
C GLN A 21 -8.35 26.19 5.25
N SER A 22 -7.10 26.05 4.86
CA SER A 22 -6.47 26.98 3.94
C SER A 22 -6.62 26.46 2.53
N ASP A 23 -6.71 27.34 1.55
CA ASP A 23 -6.73 26.99 0.12
C ASP A 23 -5.52 26.12 -0.26
N ALA A 24 -4.38 26.34 0.38
CA ALA A 24 -3.17 25.54 0.21
C ALA A 24 -3.35 24.08 0.63
N ARG A 25 -4.06 23.83 1.74
CA ARG A 25 -4.37 22.46 2.19
C ARG A 25 -5.32 21.76 1.24
N SER A 26 -6.38 22.44 0.82
CA SER A 26 -7.34 21.89 -0.13
C SER A 26 -6.66 21.54 -1.45
N LYS A 27 -5.77 22.39 -1.93
CA LYS A 27 -4.95 22.12 -3.11
C LYS A 27 -4.07 20.90 -2.94
N ALA A 28 -3.36 20.79 -1.82
CA ALA A 28 -2.48 19.64 -1.55
C ALA A 28 -3.26 18.32 -1.48
N ILE A 29 -4.45 18.32 -0.88
CA ILE A 29 -5.33 17.14 -0.84
C ILE A 29 -5.79 16.77 -2.25
N ASN A 30 -6.24 17.74 -3.04
CA ASN A 30 -6.71 17.50 -4.41
C ASN A 30 -5.58 16.96 -5.30
N ASP A 31 -4.36 17.48 -5.18
CA ASP A 31 -3.19 16.99 -5.91
C ASP A 31 -2.85 15.55 -5.51
N LEU A 32 -2.94 15.22 -4.22
CA LEU A 32 -2.71 13.87 -3.70
C LEU A 32 -3.80 12.90 -4.19
N VAL A 33 -5.06 13.31 -4.16
CA VAL A 33 -6.20 12.53 -4.68
C VAL A 33 -5.97 12.20 -6.16
N ALA A 34 -5.67 13.19 -6.98
CA ALA A 34 -5.43 13.00 -8.40
C ALA A 34 -4.26 12.04 -8.67
N LEU A 35 -3.17 12.17 -7.91
CA LEU A 35 -2.02 11.26 -8.00
C LEU A 35 -2.41 9.82 -7.65
N VAL A 36 -3.10 9.63 -6.53
CA VAL A 36 -3.45 8.30 -6.04
C VAL A 36 -4.48 7.62 -6.96
N GLU A 37 -5.46 8.34 -7.46
CA GLU A 37 -6.40 7.84 -8.48
C GLU A 37 -5.66 7.36 -9.72
N SER A 38 -4.78 8.19 -10.26
CA SER A 38 -3.99 7.88 -11.45
C SER A 38 -3.13 6.62 -11.27
N LEU A 39 -2.48 6.48 -10.10
CA LEU A 39 -1.69 5.29 -9.78
C LEU A 39 -2.55 4.03 -9.61
N ALA A 40 -3.71 4.15 -8.98
CA ALA A 40 -4.64 3.06 -8.79
C ALA A 40 -5.19 2.55 -10.13
N GLU A 41 -5.65 3.46 -10.98
CA GLU A 41 -6.16 3.14 -12.32
C GLU A 41 -5.09 2.51 -13.21
N ALA A 42 -3.87 3.01 -13.19
CA ALA A 42 -2.74 2.42 -13.90
C ALA A 42 -2.42 0.98 -13.47
N ARG A 43 -2.87 0.59 -12.28
CA ARG A 43 -2.73 -0.77 -11.72
C ARG A 43 -4.02 -1.58 -11.79
N GLY A 44 -5.04 -1.10 -12.51
CA GLY A 44 -6.34 -1.76 -12.64
C GLY A 44 -7.15 -1.83 -11.33
N ARG A 45 -6.94 -0.87 -10.43
CA ARG A 45 -7.63 -0.78 -9.15
C ARG A 45 -8.70 0.30 -9.18
N ASN A 46 -9.62 0.28 -8.21
CA ASN A 46 -10.68 1.26 -8.10
C ASN A 46 -10.15 2.59 -7.53
N GLY A 47 -9.77 3.52 -8.40
CA GLY A 47 -9.19 4.83 -8.03
C GLY A 47 -10.11 5.65 -7.12
N LYS A 48 -11.41 5.65 -7.39
CA LYS A 48 -12.39 6.41 -6.60
C LYS A 48 -12.42 6.00 -5.12
N LEU A 49 -12.28 4.71 -4.82
CA LEU A 49 -12.25 4.26 -3.43
C LEU A 49 -10.94 4.65 -2.74
N PHE A 50 -9.83 4.73 -3.47
CA PHE A 50 -8.58 5.27 -2.94
C PHE A 50 -8.68 6.77 -2.64
N SER A 51 -9.40 7.53 -3.46
CA SER A 51 -9.70 8.95 -3.17
C SER A 51 -10.50 9.10 -1.88
N GLU A 52 -11.50 8.27 -1.68
CA GLU A 52 -12.32 8.30 -0.45
C GLU A 52 -11.51 7.98 0.82
N MET A 53 -10.44 7.20 0.72
CA MET A 53 -9.52 6.98 1.85
C MET A 53 -8.81 8.27 2.28
N ILE A 54 -8.57 9.17 1.33
CA ILE A 54 -7.90 10.46 1.56
C ILE A 54 -8.91 11.53 1.99
N GLU A 55 -9.99 11.70 1.23
CA GLU A 55 -10.96 12.78 1.44
C GLU A 55 -11.87 12.56 2.65
N LYS A 56 -12.29 11.30 2.85
CA LYS A 56 -13.31 10.92 3.87
C LYS A 56 -12.74 10.07 5.00
N ALA A 57 -11.42 9.81 4.98
CA ALA A 57 -10.79 8.86 5.88
C ALA A 57 -11.44 7.46 5.88
N SER A 58 -12.02 7.06 4.76
CA SER A 58 -12.65 5.74 4.61
C SER A 58 -11.65 4.62 4.85
N SER A 59 -12.10 3.52 5.44
CA SER A 59 -11.27 2.35 5.72
C SER A 59 -12.03 1.09 5.36
N PHE A 60 -11.33 0.12 4.78
CA PHE A 60 -11.90 -1.12 4.27
C PHE A 60 -11.22 -2.31 4.91
N LYS A 61 -11.99 -3.28 5.39
CA LYS A 61 -11.47 -4.55 5.90
C LYS A 61 -10.90 -5.40 4.75
N SER A 62 -10.02 -6.32 5.05
CA SER A 62 -9.32 -7.15 4.05
C SER A 62 -10.26 -7.85 3.07
N ILE A 63 -11.39 -8.40 3.54
CA ILE A 63 -12.38 -9.07 2.68
C ILE A 63 -13.03 -8.06 1.73
N GLU A 64 -13.52 -6.96 2.26
CA GLU A 64 -14.15 -5.89 1.48
C GLU A 64 -13.16 -5.26 0.47
N ALA A 65 -11.92 -5.05 0.88
CA ALA A 65 -10.86 -4.53 0.01
C ALA A 65 -10.57 -5.46 -1.18
N LYS A 66 -10.65 -6.79 -0.98
CA LYS A 66 -10.53 -7.76 -2.06
C LYS A 66 -11.75 -7.70 -2.99
N GLU A 67 -12.96 -7.73 -2.46
CA GLU A 67 -14.20 -7.66 -3.24
C GLU A 67 -14.30 -6.40 -4.11
N LYS A 68 -13.83 -5.27 -3.57
CA LYS A 68 -13.80 -3.97 -4.25
C LYS A 68 -12.58 -3.74 -5.14
N SER A 69 -11.76 -4.75 -5.37
CA SER A 69 -10.55 -4.67 -6.21
C SER A 69 -9.53 -3.62 -5.72
N LEU A 70 -9.47 -3.38 -4.42
CA LEU A 70 -8.45 -2.53 -3.81
C LEU A 70 -7.13 -3.27 -3.61
N ILE A 71 -7.19 -4.59 -3.45
CA ILE A 71 -6.03 -5.46 -3.24
C ILE A 71 -6.11 -6.70 -4.13
N ASP A 72 -4.97 -7.36 -4.34
CA ASP A 72 -4.89 -8.56 -5.16
C ASP A 72 -5.39 -9.82 -4.47
N GLY A 73 -5.31 -9.88 -3.14
CA GLY A 73 -5.73 -11.03 -2.38
C GLY A 73 -5.44 -10.93 -0.89
N ILE A 74 -5.84 -11.97 -0.20
CA ILE A 74 -5.64 -12.12 1.25
C ILE A 74 -4.63 -13.25 1.46
N ALA A 75 -3.62 -13.00 2.28
CA ALA A 75 -2.57 -13.95 2.60
C ALA A 75 -2.19 -13.83 4.07
N ASN A 76 -2.17 -14.93 4.79
CA ASN A 76 -1.83 -14.98 6.22
C ASN A 76 -0.42 -15.52 6.47
N SER A 77 0.26 -15.97 5.41
CA SER A 77 1.62 -16.50 5.46
C SER A 77 2.41 -16.14 4.20
N THR A 78 3.73 -16.27 4.27
CA THR A 78 4.60 -16.14 3.09
C THR A 78 4.30 -17.21 2.03
N LYS A 79 3.85 -18.39 2.45
CA LYS A 79 3.39 -19.44 1.56
C LYS A 79 2.17 -18.98 0.75
N ASP A 80 1.18 -18.37 1.40
CA ASP A 80 -0.01 -17.84 0.73
C ASP A 80 0.35 -16.75 -0.28
N ILE A 81 1.30 -15.86 0.06
CA ILE A 81 1.81 -14.83 -0.87
C ILE A 81 2.42 -15.49 -2.10
N LYS A 82 3.23 -16.52 -1.91
CA LYS A 82 3.86 -17.28 -2.99
C LYS A 82 2.80 -17.91 -3.92
N GLU A 83 1.79 -18.56 -3.34
CA GLU A 83 0.69 -19.18 -4.08
C GLU A 83 -0.14 -18.14 -4.86
N LEU A 84 -0.52 -17.03 -4.20
CA LEU A 84 -1.27 -15.93 -4.82
C LEU A 84 -0.51 -15.25 -5.96
N SER A 85 0.81 -15.19 -5.86
CA SER A 85 1.67 -14.54 -6.86
C SER A 85 2.06 -15.47 -8.01
N ASN A 86 2.03 -16.78 -7.78
CA ASN A 86 2.39 -17.76 -8.80
C ASN A 86 1.45 -17.69 -10.00
N ASN A 87 2.00 -17.81 -11.20
CA ASN A 87 1.28 -17.69 -12.48
C ASN A 87 0.62 -16.32 -12.76
N LYS A 88 0.78 -15.31 -11.90
CA LYS A 88 0.35 -13.94 -12.21
C LYS A 88 1.20 -13.35 -13.33
N THR A 89 0.53 -12.64 -14.24
CA THR A 89 1.19 -11.83 -15.25
C THR A 89 1.26 -10.39 -14.74
N ILE A 90 2.46 -9.86 -14.68
CA ILE A 90 2.72 -8.47 -14.26
C ILE A 90 3.42 -7.70 -15.38
N LYS A 91 3.29 -6.38 -15.34
CA LYS A 91 3.96 -5.49 -16.28
C LYS A 91 5.16 -4.82 -15.60
N ILE A 92 6.36 -5.11 -16.10
CA ILE A 92 7.61 -4.52 -15.62
C ILE A 92 8.26 -3.77 -16.78
N LYS A 93 8.51 -2.49 -16.62
CA LYS A 93 9.14 -1.63 -17.63
C LYS A 93 8.51 -1.77 -19.03
N GLY A 94 7.18 -1.88 -19.06
CA GLY A 94 6.41 -2.02 -20.30
C GLY A 94 6.25 -3.47 -20.80
N ASN A 95 7.01 -4.42 -20.30
CA ASN A 95 6.95 -5.83 -20.70
C ASN A 95 6.06 -6.66 -19.78
N LEU A 96 5.27 -7.56 -20.35
CA LEU A 96 4.49 -8.53 -19.59
C LEU A 96 5.39 -9.69 -19.17
N MET A 97 5.39 -9.99 -17.88
CA MET A 97 6.12 -11.12 -17.30
C MET A 97 5.18 -12.00 -16.49
N LYS A 98 5.23 -13.31 -16.73
CA LYS A 98 4.54 -14.30 -15.92
C LYS A 98 5.44 -14.72 -14.76
N LEU A 99 4.94 -14.57 -13.54
CA LEU A 99 5.67 -14.97 -12.33
C LEU A 99 5.63 -16.50 -12.16
N ASN A 100 6.77 -17.08 -11.83
CA ASN A 100 6.89 -18.50 -11.48
C ASN A 100 7.68 -18.63 -10.18
N PHE A 101 7.02 -19.12 -9.13
CA PHE A 101 7.59 -19.29 -7.80
C PHE A 101 7.63 -20.76 -7.33
N ILE A 102 7.38 -21.73 -8.21
CA ILE A 102 7.28 -23.17 -7.84
C ILE A 102 8.52 -23.61 -7.07
N ASP A 103 9.72 -23.32 -7.60
CA ASP A 103 11.01 -23.71 -7.02
C ASP A 103 11.71 -22.58 -6.25
N SER A 104 11.01 -21.47 -5.96
CA SER A 104 11.59 -20.33 -5.27
C SER A 104 11.79 -20.61 -3.78
N GLN A 105 12.91 -20.16 -3.24
CA GLN A 105 13.19 -20.18 -1.81
C GLN A 105 12.88 -18.82 -1.17
N ILE A 106 12.41 -18.85 0.06
CA ILE A 106 12.22 -17.63 0.85
C ILE A 106 13.53 -17.34 1.57
N VAL A 107 14.11 -16.17 1.26
CA VAL A 107 15.35 -15.70 1.88
C VAL A 107 15.02 -14.53 2.79
N SER A 108 15.38 -14.63 4.06
CA SER A 108 15.23 -13.54 5.02
C SER A 108 16.47 -12.65 4.97
N TYR A 109 16.26 -11.37 4.70
CA TYR A 109 17.29 -10.35 4.84
C TYR A 109 17.12 -9.65 6.18
N GLY A 110 18.07 -9.87 7.08
CA GLY A 110 18.17 -9.12 8.34
C GLY A 110 19.08 -7.91 8.18
N MET A 111 18.88 -6.88 9.00
CA MET A 111 19.85 -5.82 9.13
C MET A 111 21.18 -6.40 9.64
N ASP A 112 22.29 -6.00 9.04
CA ASP A 112 23.60 -6.31 9.60
C ASP A 112 23.83 -5.56 10.92
N LEU A 113 24.90 -5.90 11.63
CA LEU A 113 25.20 -5.30 12.94
C LEU A 113 25.35 -3.78 12.86
N GLY A 114 25.95 -3.27 11.81
CA GLY A 114 26.13 -1.81 11.57
C GLY A 114 24.79 -1.12 11.34
N GLN A 115 23.93 -1.69 10.53
CA GLN A 115 22.58 -1.17 10.28
C GLN A 115 21.72 -1.18 11.54
N LYS A 116 21.79 -2.25 12.35
CA LYS A 116 21.09 -2.31 13.65
C LYS A 116 21.57 -1.23 14.61
N LEU A 117 22.87 -0.98 14.65
CA LEU A 117 23.45 0.07 15.49
C LEU A 117 23.00 1.46 15.06
N LEU A 118 23.00 1.75 13.74
CA LEU A 118 22.51 3.01 13.19
C LEU A 118 21.03 3.22 13.47
N ASP A 119 20.21 2.19 13.38
CA ASP A 119 18.78 2.26 13.68
C ASP A 119 18.52 2.60 15.16
N ILE A 120 19.26 2.00 16.08
CA ILE A 120 19.21 2.32 17.52
C ILE A 120 19.61 3.77 17.79
N LEU A 121 20.64 4.29 17.12
CA LEU A 121 21.12 5.67 17.27
C LEU A 121 20.18 6.69 16.66
N ALA A 122 19.51 6.35 15.55
CA ALA A 122 18.55 7.23 14.87
C ALA A 122 17.18 7.27 15.55
N ASN A 123 16.79 6.22 16.26
CA ASN A 123 15.51 6.08 16.96
C ASN A 123 15.73 5.77 18.46
N PRO A 124 16.26 6.70 19.25
CA PRO A 124 16.36 6.52 20.70
C PRO A 124 14.96 6.58 21.30
N SER A 125 14.46 5.45 21.77
CA SER A 125 13.23 5.35 22.56
C SER A 125 13.50 5.59 24.04
#